data_52e69dc5612342c1b07bb4c6b41657c2
#
_entry.id   52e69dc5612342c1b07bb4c6b41657c2
#
_cell.length_a   1.000
_cell.length_b   1.000
_cell.length_c   1.000
_cell.angle_alpha   90.00
_cell.angle_beta   90.00
_cell.angle_gamma   90.00
#
_symmetry.space_group_name_H-M   'P 1'
#
loop_
_entity.id
_entity.type
_entity.pdbx_description
1 polymer ?
#
loop_
_entity_poly.entity_id
_entity_poly.type
_entity_poly.pdbx_seq_one_letter_code
_entity_poly.pdbx_strand_id
1 'polypeptide(L)'
;AKGAPNYIRQIQRHGFESYSLTCWQTAEGIDFKRLATEVAAVLDGTGIVISSLGIYGNPIETGATDLETRKGWTQMIDNARLFGADIVAGFAGRVRGQPIDKSMKQFKKVFGPLVKRAADKGVRIAFENCEMGGTWNSGDWNIAQTPAAWEMMFNEIPADNLGLQWEPCHQMVKLIDPMPQIKKLGRKIF
;
A
#
# COMPACT_ATOMS: atom_id res chain seq x y z
N ALA A 1 -3.89 12.22 5.65
CA ALA A 1 -3.59 12.96 4.41
C ALA A 1 -4.10 14.42 4.42
N LYS A 2 -5.32 14.74 4.93
CA LYS A 2 -5.90 16.11 4.88
C LYS A 2 -4.99 17.21 5.46
N GLY A 3 -4.22 16.92 6.49
CA GLY A 3 -3.27 17.85 7.12
C GLY A 3 -1.86 17.84 6.51
N ALA A 4 -1.62 17.09 5.44
CA ALA A 4 -0.29 16.89 4.89
C ALA A 4 0.46 18.18 4.54
N PRO A 5 -0.12 19.20 3.90
CA PRO A 5 0.62 20.43 3.57
C PRO A 5 1.21 21.12 4.80
N ASN A 6 0.45 21.19 5.90
CA ASN A 6 0.94 21.82 7.14
C ASN A 6 2.01 20.98 7.83
N TYR A 7 1.84 19.66 7.84
CA TYR A 7 2.81 18.74 8.42
C TYR A 7 4.14 18.76 7.64
N ILE A 8 4.07 18.73 6.30
CA ILE A 8 5.25 18.84 5.45
C ILE A 8 6.05 20.11 5.74
N ARG A 9 5.39 21.29 5.85
CA ARG A 9 6.07 22.55 6.22
C ARG A 9 6.84 22.45 7.53
N GLN A 10 6.35 21.70 8.50
CA GLN A 10 7.01 21.54 9.80
C GLN A 10 8.25 20.64 9.72
N ILE A 11 8.19 19.56 8.90
CA ILE A 11 9.22 18.54 8.89
C ILE A 11 10.23 18.66 7.74
N GLN A 12 9.96 19.44 6.68
CA GLN A 12 10.85 19.57 5.51
C GLN A 12 12.28 20.00 5.87
N ARG A 13 12.46 20.76 6.95
CA ARG A 13 13.78 21.19 7.44
C ARG A 13 14.65 20.05 7.98
N HIS A 14 14.11 18.86 8.14
CA HIS A 14 14.83 17.70 8.70
C HIS A 14 15.54 16.85 7.63
N GLY A 15 15.62 17.31 6.38
CA GLY A 15 16.42 16.69 5.33
C GLY A 15 15.81 15.45 4.69
N PHE A 16 14.50 15.29 4.78
CA PHE A 16 13.80 14.22 4.04
C PHE A 16 13.78 14.54 2.55
N GLU A 17 14.04 13.53 1.71
CA GLU A 17 14.02 13.65 0.25
C GLU A 17 12.66 13.27 -0.35
N SER A 18 11.83 12.53 0.39
CA SER A 18 10.49 12.14 -0.04
C SER A 18 9.52 11.93 1.11
N TYR A 19 8.22 11.99 0.76
CA TYR A 19 7.13 11.67 1.70
C TYR A 19 6.15 10.69 1.07
N SER A 20 5.59 9.80 1.91
CA SER A 20 4.40 9.04 1.59
C SER A 20 3.17 9.68 2.22
N LEU A 21 2.07 9.83 1.48
CA LEU A 21 0.80 10.36 1.98
C LEU A 21 -0.19 9.23 2.21
N THR A 22 -0.49 8.94 3.48
CA THR A 22 -1.26 7.78 3.86
C THR A 22 -2.61 8.10 4.49
N CYS A 23 -3.56 7.19 4.33
CA CYS A 23 -4.86 7.19 4.99
C CYS A 23 -5.06 5.91 5.78
N TRP A 24 -5.70 6.01 6.93
CA TRP A 24 -6.12 4.85 7.71
C TRP A 24 -7.56 4.53 7.38
N GLN A 25 -7.78 3.36 6.80
CA GLN A 25 -9.06 2.72 6.44
C GLN A 25 -9.94 3.46 5.43
N THR A 26 -9.92 4.78 5.39
CA THR A 26 -10.78 5.55 4.49
C THR A 26 -10.08 6.78 3.91
N ALA A 27 -10.39 7.11 2.68
CA ALA A 27 -10.03 8.36 2.02
C ALA A 27 -11.25 9.31 1.86
N GLU A 28 -12.31 9.05 2.62
CA GLU A 28 -13.55 9.82 2.55
C GLU A 28 -13.34 11.31 2.82
N GLY A 29 -14.01 12.15 2.04
CA GLY A 29 -13.96 13.61 2.16
C GLY A 29 -12.60 14.22 1.82
N ILE A 30 -11.72 13.51 1.10
CA ILE A 30 -10.50 14.07 0.53
C ILE A 30 -10.81 14.58 -0.89
N ASP A 31 -10.60 15.87 -1.10
CA ASP A 31 -10.47 16.45 -2.43
C ASP A 31 -9.02 16.30 -2.90
N PHE A 32 -8.76 15.23 -3.65
CA PHE A 32 -7.41 14.90 -4.11
C PHE A 32 -6.80 15.97 -5.03
N LYS A 33 -7.60 16.63 -5.87
CA LYS A 33 -7.08 17.67 -6.77
C LYS A 33 -6.62 18.88 -5.98
N ARG A 34 -7.44 19.35 -5.04
CA ARG A 34 -7.08 20.45 -4.15
C ARG A 34 -5.87 20.08 -3.29
N LEU A 35 -5.87 18.91 -2.69
CA LEU A 35 -4.76 18.43 -1.86
C LEU A 35 -3.44 18.35 -2.66
N ALA A 36 -3.47 17.84 -3.89
CA ALA A 36 -2.29 17.78 -4.75
C ALA A 36 -1.74 19.18 -5.06
N THR A 37 -2.61 20.16 -5.36
CA THR A 37 -2.20 21.55 -5.57
C THR A 37 -1.56 22.14 -4.31
N GLU A 38 -2.16 21.93 -3.14
CA GLU A 38 -1.64 22.43 -1.86
C GLU A 38 -0.29 21.79 -1.51
N VAL A 39 -0.13 20.48 -1.76
CA VAL A 39 1.13 19.75 -1.54
C VAL A 39 2.20 20.24 -2.51
N ALA A 40 1.89 20.36 -3.79
CA ALA A 40 2.83 20.86 -4.79
C ALA A 40 3.34 22.26 -4.44
N ALA A 41 2.47 23.16 -4.00
CA ALA A 41 2.86 24.50 -3.56
C ALA A 41 3.81 24.52 -2.35
N VAL A 42 3.70 23.52 -1.46
CA VAL A 42 4.60 23.41 -0.28
C VAL A 42 5.95 22.82 -0.69
N LEU A 43 5.97 21.94 -1.70
CA LEU A 43 7.18 21.27 -2.16
C LEU A 43 7.95 22.06 -3.23
N ASP A 44 7.35 23.12 -3.76
CA ASP A 44 7.95 23.94 -4.81
C ASP A 44 9.34 24.46 -4.40
N GLY A 45 10.32 24.26 -5.28
CA GLY A 45 11.72 24.65 -5.04
C GLY A 45 12.50 23.81 -4.01
N THR A 46 11.88 22.80 -3.36
CA THR A 46 12.55 22.01 -2.31
C THR A 46 13.33 20.79 -2.84
N GLY A 47 13.00 20.30 -4.02
CA GLY A 47 13.51 19.02 -4.55
C GLY A 47 12.88 17.78 -3.90
N ILE A 48 12.02 17.93 -2.89
CA ILE A 48 11.34 16.83 -2.20
C ILE A 48 10.19 16.31 -3.07
N VAL A 49 9.98 15.00 -3.09
CA VAL A 49 8.93 14.36 -3.89
C VAL A 49 7.92 13.59 -3.03
N ILE A 50 6.74 13.35 -3.56
CA ILE A 50 5.81 12.36 -2.99
C ILE A 50 6.14 11.00 -3.62
N SER A 51 6.68 10.08 -2.82
CA SER A 51 7.09 8.74 -3.28
C SER A 51 5.90 7.81 -3.50
N SER A 52 4.87 7.91 -2.67
CA SER A 52 3.69 7.05 -2.77
C SER A 52 2.45 7.67 -2.13
N LEU A 53 1.28 7.20 -2.52
CA LEU A 53 0.06 7.32 -1.74
C LEU A 53 -0.22 5.99 -1.05
N GLY A 54 -0.91 6.01 0.10
CA GLY A 54 -1.19 4.77 0.82
C GLY A 54 -2.56 4.73 1.47
N ILE A 55 -3.14 3.52 1.56
CA ILE A 55 -4.35 3.24 2.33
C ILE A 55 -4.24 1.92 3.07
N TYR A 56 -4.39 1.98 4.38
CA TYR A 56 -4.18 0.86 5.29
C TYR A 56 -5.50 0.47 5.95
N GLY A 57 -5.96 -0.74 5.65
CA GLY A 57 -7.21 -1.33 6.13
C GLY A 57 -7.42 -2.70 5.50
N ASN A 58 -8.59 -3.29 5.67
CA ASN A 58 -8.90 -4.60 5.10
C ASN A 58 -9.86 -4.48 3.90
N PRO A 59 -9.39 -4.36 2.64
CA PRO A 59 -10.27 -4.11 1.50
C PRO A 59 -10.98 -5.36 0.98
N ILE A 60 -10.62 -6.57 1.43
CA ILE A 60 -11.19 -7.81 0.88
C ILE A 60 -12.42 -8.30 1.62
N GLU A 61 -12.73 -7.76 2.79
CA GLU A 61 -13.95 -8.03 3.54
C GLU A 61 -15.12 -7.12 3.12
N THR A 62 -16.28 -7.27 3.77
CA THR A 62 -17.54 -6.65 3.33
C THR A 62 -18.17 -5.72 4.36
N GLY A 63 -17.53 -5.49 5.50
CA GLY A 63 -17.97 -4.48 6.47
C GLY A 63 -17.91 -3.07 5.88
N ALA A 64 -18.65 -2.14 6.47
CA ALA A 64 -18.73 -0.76 5.95
C ALA A 64 -17.34 -0.12 5.79
N THR A 65 -16.49 -0.23 6.80
CA THR A 65 -15.10 0.28 6.77
C THR A 65 -14.24 -0.45 5.71
N ASP A 66 -14.46 -1.74 5.50
CA ASP A 66 -13.73 -2.53 4.50
C ASP A 66 -14.07 -2.08 3.07
N LEU A 67 -15.35 -1.78 2.83
CA LEU A 67 -15.80 -1.22 1.55
C LEU A 67 -15.25 0.18 1.32
N GLU A 68 -15.17 1.02 2.34
CA GLU A 68 -14.52 2.33 2.25
C GLU A 68 -13.00 2.20 2.00
N THR A 69 -12.33 1.21 2.60
CA THR A 69 -10.91 0.92 2.30
C THR A 69 -10.74 0.50 0.83
N ARG A 70 -11.62 -0.35 0.30
CA ARG A 70 -11.60 -0.76 -1.11
C ARG A 70 -11.83 0.42 -2.05
N LYS A 71 -12.77 1.30 -1.73
CA LYS A 71 -13.02 2.55 -2.45
C LYS A 71 -11.80 3.47 -2.39
N GLY A 72 -11.16 3.56 -1.21
CA GLY A 72 -9.92 4.30 -1.02
C GLY A 72 -8.79 3.81 -1.90
N TRP A 73 -8.60 2.49 -2.08
CA TRP A 73 -7.63 1.94 -3.04
C TRP A 73 -7.87 2.48 -4.45
N THR A 74 -9.13 2.47 -4.90
CA THR A 74 -9.51 3.02 -6.21
C THR A 74 -9.17 4.51 -6.30
N GLN A 75 -9.51 5.30 -5.27
CA GLN A 75 -9.24 6.74 -5.24
C GLN A 75 -7.74 7.04 -5.25
N MET A 76 -6.92 6.30 -4.49
CA MET A 76 -5.46 6.46 -4.47
C MET A 76 -4.85 6.15 -5.84
N ILE A 77 -5.25 5.05 -6.47
CA ILE A 77 -4.79 4.68 -7.83
C ILE A 77 -5.16 5.76 -8.84
N ASP A 78 -6.38 6.29 -8.78
CA ASP A 78 -6.86 7.29 -9.74
C ASP A 78 -6.14 8.63 -9.62
N ASN A 79 -5.63 8.95 -8.44
CA ASN A 79 -5.09 10.27 -8.13
C ASN A 79 -3.57 10.29 -7.87
N ALA A 80 -2.88 9.15 -7.83
CA ALA A 80 -1.44 9.08 -7.52
C ALA A 80 -0.62 10.03 -8.40
N ARG A 81 -0.89 10.06 -9.70
CA ARG A 81 -0.17 10.89 -10.67
C ARG A 81 -0.35 12.39 -10.46
N LEU A 82 -1.43 12.84 -9.79
CA LEU A 82 -1.59 14.25 -9.42
C LEU A 82 -0.52 14.73 -8.44
N PHE A 83 0.04 13.79 -7.67
CA PHE A 83 1.13 14.04 -6.70
C PHE A 83 2.52 13.72 -7.26
N GLY A 84 2.62 13.35 -8.54
CA GLY A 84 3.87 12.86 -9.13
C GLY A 84 4.26 11.44 -8.71
N ALA A 85 3.43 10.76 -7.90
CA ALA A 85 3.68 9.41 -7.44
C ALA A 85 3.23 8.35 -8.47
N ASP A 86 3.93 7.22 -8.48
CA ASP A 86 3.57 6.05 -9.29
C ASP A 86 3.36 4.78 -8.45
N ILE A 87 3.38 4.90 -7.13
CA ILE A 87 3.16 3.81 -6.20
C ILE A 87 1.93 4.11 -5.34
N VAL A 88 1.07 3.10 -5.20
CA VAL A 88 0.01 3.08 -4.19
C VAL A 88 0.25 1.90 -3.28
N ALA A 89 0.42 2.18 -1.99
CA ALA A 89 0.77 1.20 -0.97
C ALA A 89 -0.39 0.91 0.00
N GLY A 90 -0.31 -0.21 0.72
CA GLY A 90 -1.27 -0.54 1.78
C GLY A 90 -1.36 -2.02 2.08
N PHE A 91 -2.36 -2.39 2.87
CA PHE A 91 -2.60 -3.79 3.22
C PHE A 91 -3.38 -4.52 2.14
N ALA A 92 -2.99 -5.78 1.91
CA ALA A 92 -3.71 -6.67 0.98
C ALA A 92 -5.08 -7.12 1.51
N GLY A 93 -5.32 -6.93 2.81
CA GLY A 93 -6.51 -7.45 3.48
C GLY A 93 -6.39 -8.92 3.84
N ARG A 94 -7.40 -9.43 4.54
CA ARG A 94 -7.51 -10.84 4.97
C ARG A 94 -8.97 -11.22 5.22
N VAL A 95 -9.36 -12.44 4.88
CA VAL A 95 -10.61 -13.02 5.41
C VAL A 95 -10.39 -13.26 6.89
N ARG A 96 -11.14 -12.53 7.72
CA ARG A 96 -10.91 -12.47 9.18
C ARG A 96 -10.97 -13.83 9.82
N GLY A 97 -10.05 -14.07 10.75
CA GLY A 97 -9.95 -15.31 11.52
C GLY A 97 -9.54 -16.55 10.71
N GLN A 98 -9.29 -16.43 9.41
CA GLN A 98 -8.95 -17.56 8.54
C GLN A 98 -7.44 -17.65 8.26
N PRO A 99 -6.93 -18.85 7.91
CA PRO A 99 -5.60 -19.01 7.36
C PRO A 99 -5.38 -18.16 6.08
N ILE A 100 -4.14 -17.76 5.84
CA ILE A 100 -3.78 -16.89 4.71
C ILE A 100 -4.25 -17.45 3.37
N ASP A 101 -4.07 -18.75 3.12
CA ASP A 101 -4.47 -19.42 1.87
C ASP A 101 -5.97 -19.30 1.56
N LYS A 102 -6.81 -19.24 2.60
CA LYS A 102 -8.26 -19.05 2.44
C LYS A 102 -8.65 -17.67 1.93
N SER A 103 -7.75 -16.72 2.01
CA SER A 103 -7.97 -15.35 1.50
C SER A 103 -7.67 -15.19 0.00
N MET A 104 -6.96 -16.10 -0.63
CA MET A 104 -6.44 -15.92 -2.00
C MET A 104 -7.56 -15.68 -3.04
N LYS A 105 -8.65 -16.43 -2.96
CA LYS A 105 -9.80 -16.24 -3.88
C LYS A 105 -10.41 -14.83 -3.76
N GLN A 106 -10.58 -14.35 -2.53
CA GLN A 106 -11.13 -13.02 -2.28
C GLN A 106 -10.13 -11.92 -2.64
N PHE A 107 -8.84 -12.14 -2.36
CA PHE A 107 -7.75 -11.27 -2.79
C PHE A 107 -7.78 -11.07 -4.31
N LYS A 108 -7.80 -12.15 -5.09
CA LYS A 108 -7.90 -12.06 -6.56
C LYS A 108 -9.13 -11.30 -7.03
N LYS A 109 -10.28 -11.58 -6.42
CA LYS A 109 -11.54 -10.92 -6.76
C LYS A 109 -11.48 -9.40 -6.58
N VAL A 110 -10.83 -8.94 -5.52
CA VAL A 110 -10.73 -7.50 -5.20
C VAL A 110 -9.55 -6.85 -5.92
N PHE A 111 -8.36 -7.45 -5.84
CA PHE A 111 -7.16 -6.81 -6.39
C PHE A 111 -6.93 -7.05 -7.88
N GLY A 112 -7.48 -8.09 -8.49
CA GLY A 112 -7.37 -8.28 -9.94
C GLY A 112 -7.81 -7.05 -10.74
N PRO A 113 -9.03 -6.53 -10.53
CA PRO A 113 -9.49 -5.29 -11.17
C PRO A 113 -8.66 -4.05 -10.79
N LEU A 114 -8.21 -3.94 -9.53
CA LEU A 114 -7.39 -2.80 -9.06
C LEU A 114 -6.00 -2.80 -9.71
N VAL A 115 -5.37 -3.96 -9.84
CA VAL A 115 -4.06 -4.12 -10.51
C VAL A 115 -4.15 -3.72 -11.97
N LYS A 116 -5.20 -4.17 -12.68
CA LYS A 116 -5.45 -3.74 -14.06
C LYS A 116 -5.65 -2.23 -14.15
N ARG A 117 -6.51 -1.65 -13.30
CA ARG A 117 -6.75 -0.19 -13.23
C ARG A 117 -5.45 0.58 -12.98
N ALA A 118 -4.61 0.09 -12.08
CA ALA A 118 -3.32 0.70 -11.77
C ALA A 118 -2.38 0.66 -13.00
N ALA A 119 -2.31 -0.48 -13.69
CA ALA A 119 -1.52 -0.63 -14.92
C ALA A 119 -1.96 0.37 -16.01
N ASP A 120 -3.27 0.50 -16.23
CA ASP A 120 -3.86 1.42 -17.21
C ASP A 120 -3.49 2.91 -16.91
N LYS A 121 -3.09 3.22 -15.66
CA LYS A 121 -2.66 4.57 -15.22
C LYS A 121 -1.14 4.69 -15.01
N GLY A 122 -0.38 3.66 -15.32
CA GLY A 122 1.06 3.62 -15.06
C GLY A 122 1.40 3.65 -13.57
N VAL A 123 0.54 3.05 -12.73
CA VAL A 123 0.70 2.98 -11.27
C VAL A 123 1.02 1.55 -10.85
N ARG A 124 1.90 1.41 -9.86
CA ARG A 124 2.25 0.15 -9.21
C ARG A 124 1.53 0.02 -7.88
N ILE A 125 1.15 -1.19 -7.51
CA ILE A 125 0.58 -1.52 -6.21
C ILE A 125 1.65 -2.19 -5.37
N ALA A 126 1.87 -1.69 -4.14
CA ALA A 126 2.87 -2.19 -3.21
C ALA A 126 2.22 -2.60 -1.88
N PHE A 127 2.26 -3.89 -1.54
CA PHE A 127 1.72 -4.35 -0.25
C PHE A 127 2.77 -4.24 0.85
N GLU A 128 2.40 -3.58 1.95
CA GLU A 128 3.18 -3.58 3.18
C GLU A 128 3.11 -4.96 3.84
N ASN A 129 4.24 -5.40 4.42
CA ASN A 129 4.36 -6.73 5.00
C ASN A 129 4.11 -6.79 6.53
N CYS A 130 3.52 -5.76 7.11
CA CYS A 130 3.11 -5.79 8.51
C CYS A 130 1.99 -6.83 8.73
N GLU A 131 2.17 -7.67 9.75
CA GLU A 131 1.20 -8.72 10.10
C GLU A 131 0.00 -8.22 10.89
N MET A 132 0.11 -7.04 11.52
CA MET A 132 -0.94 -6.49 12.39
C MET A 132 -1.42 -7.46 13.46
N GLY A 133 -0.49 -8.15 14.14
CA GLY A 133 -0.79 -9.16 15.14
C GLY A 133 -1.28 -10.51 14.59
N GLY A 134 -1.34 -10.67 13.27
CA GLY A 134 -1.76 -11.91 12.63
C GLY A 134 -0.65 -12.97 12.57
N THR A 135 -1.07 -14.22 12.41
CA THR A 135 -0.20 -15.37 12.11
C THR A 135 -0.58 -15.98 10.77
N TRP A 136 0.08 -17.07 10.34
CA TRP A 136 -0.36 -17.82 9.15
C TRP A 136 -1.79 -18.32 9.27
N ASN A 137 -2.15 -18.84 10.45
CA ASN A 137 -3.43 -19.54 10.66
C ASN A 137 -4.59 -18.63 11.01
N SER A 138 -4.34 -17.43 11.54
CA SER A 138 -5.41 -16.49 11.95
C SER A 138 -4.91 -15.04 11.94
N GLY A 139 -5.83 -14.12 11.70
CA GLY A 139 -5.60 -12.66 11.71
C GLY A 139 -6.71 -11.93 10.95
N ASP A 140 -6.69 -10.62 11.02
CA ASP A 140 -7.83 -9.81 10.58
C ASP A 140 -7.49 -8.74 9.53
N TRP A 141 -6.20 -8.48 9.28
CA TRP A 141 -5.80 -7.27 8.55
C TRP A 141 -5.08 -7.53 7.23
N ASN A 142 -4.09 -8.43 7.21
CA ASN A 142 -3.16 -8.48 6.09
C ASN A 142 -2.63 -9.90 5.84
N ILE A 143 -2.63 -10.32 4.58
CA ILE A 143 -2.04 -11.60 4.16
C ILE A 143 -0.58 -11.46 3.74
N ALA A 144 -0.09 -10.25 3.42
CA ALA A 144 1.25 -10.02 2.87
C ALA A 144 2.36 -10.10 3.92
N GLN A 145 2.33 -11.06 4.84
CA GLN A 145 3.17 -11.13 6.04
C GLN A 145 4.48 -11.88 5.85
N THR A 146 4.54 -12.83 4.94
CA THR A 146 5.66 -13.77 4.82
C THR A 146 6.02 -14.03 3.37
N PRO A 147 7.26 -14.46 3.09
CA PRO A 147 7.69 -14.81 1.73
C PRO A 147 6.80 -15.86 1.06
N ALA A 148 6.33 -16.87 1.79
CA ALA A 148 5.41 -17.87 1.26
C ALA A 148 4.06 -17.26 0.86
N ALA A 149 3.53 -16.32 1.64
CA ALA A 149 2.30 -15.61 1.30
C ALA A 149 2.49 -14.72 0.05
N TRP A 150 3.63 -14.04 -0.08
CA TRP A 150 3.93 -13.20 -1.25
C TRP A 150 3.99 -14.04 -2.53
N GLU A 151 4.62 -15.23 -2.48
CA GLU A 151 4.64 -16.15 -3.63
C GLU A 151 3.22 -16.58 -4.04
N MET A 152 2.36 -16.91 -3.07
CA MET A 152 0.95 -17.23 -3.35
C MET A 152 0.22 -16.04 -3.98
N MET A 153 0.41 -14.82 -3.45
CA MET A 153 -0.23 -13.62 -3.98
C MET A 153 0.21 -13.31 -5.42
N PHE A 154 1.51 -13.40 -5.71
CA PHE A 154 2.06 -13.14 -7.04
C PHE A 154 1.70 -14.25 -8.04
N ASN A 155 1.56 -15.50 -7.60
CA ASN A 155 1.04 -16.57 -8.44
C ASN A 155 -0.46 -16.40 -8.74
N GLU A 156 -1.22 -15.89 -7.78
CA GLU A 156 -2.66 -15.63 -7.95
C GLU A 156 -2.95 -14.46 -8.91
N ILE A 157 -2.11 -13.41 -8.86
CA ILE A 157 -2.17 -12.24 -9.75
C ILE A 157 -0.76 -11.99 -10.32
N PRO A 158 -0.40 -12.66 -11.44
CA PRO A 158 0.92 -12.53 -12.05
C PRO A 158 1.02 -11.23 -12.87
N ALA A 159 1.26 -10.09 -12.19
CA ALA A 159 1.35 -8.78 -12.81
C ALA A 159 2.65 -8.07 -12.39
N ASP A 160 3.33 -7.38 -13.33
CA ASP A 160 4.59 -6.71 -13.06
C ASP A 160 4.44 -5.47 -12.20
N ASN A 161 3.28 -4.82 -12.25
CA ASN A 161 2.94 -3.66 -11.43
C ASN A 161 2.38 -4.01 -10.05
N LEU A 162 2.49 -5.27 -9.61
CA LEU A 162 2.14 -5.74 -8.27
C LEU A 162 3.42 -6.16 -7.53
N GLY A 163 3.64 -5.61 -6.35
CA GLY A 163 4.84 -5.84 -5.55
C GLY A 163 4.65 -5.55 -4.06
N LEU A 164 5.74 -5.22 -3.40
CA LEU A 164 5.83 -5.02 -1.97
C LEU A 164 6.36 -3.61 -1.63
N GLN A 165 5.73 -2.98 -0.67
CA GLN A 165 6.35 -2.00 0.21
C GLN A 165 6.98 -2.80 1.35
N TRP A 166 8.23 -3.19 1.17
CA TRP A 166 8.86 -4.16 2.05
C TRP A 166 9.59 -3.50 3.21
N GLU A 167 9.25 -3.93 4.42
CA GLU A 167 9.92 -3.54 5.66
C GLU A 167 10.63 -4.75 6.28
N PRO A 168 11.97 -4.78 6.32
CA PRO A 168 12.72 -5.89 6.87
C PRO A 168 12.46 -6.12 8.37
N CYS A 169 12.08 -5.09 9.12
CA CYS A 169 11.83 -5.18 10.55
C CYS A 169 10.77 -6.25 10.91
N HIS A 170 9.71 -6.40 10.09
CA HIS A 170 8.67 -7.41 10.31
C HIS A 170 9.15 -8.86 10.14
N GLN A 171 10.25 -9.07 9.40
CA GLN A 171 10.90 -10.37 9.32
C GLN A 171 11.91 -10.56 10.47
N MET A 172 12.69 -9.53 10.76
CA MET A 172 13.74 -9.58 11.78
C MET A 172 13.18 -9.87 13.18
N VAL A 173 12.03 -9.29 13.56
CA VAL A 173 11.37 -9.56 14.84
C VAL A 173 10.89 -11.01 14.96
N LYS A 174 10.76 -11.73 13.83
CA LYS A 174 10.42 -13.15 13.76
C LYS A 174 11.64 -14.05 13.55
N LEU A 175 12.85 -13.48 13.68
CA LEU A 175 14.12 -14.16 13.43
C LEU A 175 14.23 -14.75 12.00
N ILE A 176 13.58 -14.12 11.03
CA ILE A 176 13.69 -14.48 9.62
C ILE A 176 14.77 -13.59 8.98
N ASP A 177 15.78 -14.21 8.36
CA ASP A 177 16.79 -13.47 7.59
C ASP A 177 16.13 -12.80 6.36
N PRO A 178 16.17 -11.47 6.24
CA PRO A 178 15.54 -10.77 5.12
C PRO A 178 16.35 -10.85 3.81
N MET A 179 17.64 -11.18 3.85
CA MET A 179 18.53 -11.13 2.68
C MET A 179 18.13 -12.07 1.53
N PRO A 180 17.66 -13.32 1.78
CA PRO A 180 17.21 -14.20 0.71
C PRO A 180 16.03 -13.62 -0.09
N GLN A 181 15.14 -12.86 0.56
CA GLN A 181 13.97 -12.26 -0.08
C GLN A 181 14.35 -11.11 -1.01
N ILE A 182 15.32 -10.28 -0.64
CA ILE A 182 15.87 -9.23 -1.51
C ILE A 182 16.42 -9.87 -2.79
N LYS A 183 17.21 -10.95 -2.67
CA LYS A 183 17.79 -11.64 -3.82
C LYS A 183 16.74 -12.25 -4.74
N LYS A 184 15.68 -12.84 -4.16
CA LYS A 184 14.63 -13.53 -4.90
C LYS A 184 13.59 -12.58 -5.49
N LEU A 185 13.17 -11.58 -4.72
CA LEU A 185 12.00 -10.74 -4.99
C LEU A 185 12.35 -9.26 -5.21
N GLY A 186 13.63 -8.90 -5.37
CA GLY A 186 14.05 -7.50 -5.49
C GLY A 186 13.32 -6.71 -6.58
N ARG A 187 12.95 -7.38 -7.69
CA ARG A 187 12.15 -6.76 -8.76
C ARG A 187 10.69 -6.47 -8.38
N LYS A 188 10.23 -7.04 -7.26
CA LYS A 188 8.89 -6.84 -6.70
C LYS A 188 8.89 -5.91 -5.48
N ILE A 189 10.01 -5.36 -5.09
CA ILE A 189 10.13 -4.34 -4.05
C ILE A 189 10.14 -2.98 -4.74
N PHE A 190 9.16 -2.12 -4.37
CA PHE A 190 8.97 -0.81 -5.01
C PHE A 190 9.28 0.35 -4.09
#